data_bd1176558d1cce4a7b1409bbf7044304
#
_entry.id   bd1176558d1cce4a7b1409bbf7044304
#
_cell.length_a   1.000
_cell.length_b   1.000
_cell.length_c   1.000
_cell.angle_alpha   90.00
_cell.angle_beta   90.00
_cell.angle_gamma   90.00
#
_symmetry.space_group_name_H-M   'P 1'
#
loop_
_entity.id
_entity.type
_entity.pdbx_description
1 polymer ?
#
loop_
_entity_poly.entity_id
_entity_poly.type
_entity_poly.pdbx_seq_one_letter_code
_entity_poly.pdbx_strand_id
1 'polypeptide(L)'
;IKREPEKVKVKLIEYYNDDTSYSKEVLNQMGKANSATMINNITQFEPRLKLLMDQIFECLKDGRKILVLSDRRDHLKDIFYQMSLQEEFTYGFYLGGMKQSELQETETKDVILGTFTMASEGFDCKYPLNTIILASPKTNIEQAVGRILREEESKRKKIPLVIDIADNFSVFSRQKLKRIKYY
;
A
#
# COMPACT_ATOMS: atom_id res chain seq x y z
N ILE A 1 -30.02 -16.66 8.56
CA ILE A 1 -28.88 -16.37 9.44
C ILE A 1 -28.07 -15.26 8.79
N LYS A 2 -28.12 -14.06 9.35
CA LYS A 2 -27.23 -12.98 8.96
C LYS A 2 -25.82 -13.38 9.39
N ARG A 3 -24.94 -13.64 8.41
CA ARG A 3 -23.53 -13.78 8.72
C ARG A 3 -22.98 -12.41 9.10
N GLU A 4 -22.27 -12.33 10.22
CA GLU A 4 -21.50 -11.14 10.53
C GLU A 4 -20.50 -10.89 9.40
N PRO A 5 -20.34 -9.62 8.94
CA PRO A 5 -19.32 -9.32 7.95
C PRO A 5 -17.94 -9.72 8.49
N GLU A 6 -17.14 -10.37 7.65
CA GLU A 6 -15.79 -10.76 8.01
C GLU A 6 -14.99 -9.52 8.41
N LYS A 7 -14.39 -9.57 9.57
CA LYS A 7 -13.60 -8.44 10.09
C LYS A 7 -12.27 -8.38 9.34
N VAL A 8 -12.04 -7.26 8.70
CA VAL A 8 -10.73 -6.93 8.16
C VAL A 8 -9.81 -6.58 9.34
N LYS A 9 -8.68 -7.23 9.43
CA LYS A 9 -7.66 -6.88 10.41
C LYS A 9 -6.86 -5.69 9.88
N VAL A 10 -6.67 -4.68 10.72
CA VAL A 10 -5.85 -3.50 10.38
C VAL A 10 -4.64 -3.47 11.30
N LYS A 11 -3.46 -3.45 10.71
CA LYS A 11 -2.21 -3.20 11.42
C LYS A 11 -1.79 -1.76 11.14
N LEU A 12 -2.02 -0.89 12.11
CA LEU A 12 -1.61 0.52 12.02
C LEU A 12 -0.19 0.66 12.55
N ILE A 13 0.73 1.09 11.69
CA ILE A 13 2.12 1.36 12.07
C ILE A 13 2.32 2.87 12.06
N GLU A 14 2.37 3.49 13.22
CA GLU A 14 2.66 4.90 13.33
C GLU A 14 4.17 5.12 13.14
N TYR A 15 4.52 5.89 12.12
CA TYR A 15 5.90 6.13 11.76
C TYR A 15 6.25 7.60 11.89
N TYR A 16 7.38 7.86 12.50
CA TYR A 16 7.99 9.19 12.57
C TYR A 16 9.51 9.05 12.65
N ASN A 17 10.20 9.99 12.02
CA ASN A 17 11.65 10.13 12.11
C ASN A 17 11.95 11.64 12.11
N ASP A 18 12.81 12.08 13.02
CA ASP A 18 13.17 13.49 13.16
C ASP A 18 14.19 13.99 12.12
N ASP A 19 14.69 13.11 11.26
CA ASP A 19 15.53 13.51 10.14
C ASP A 19 14.73 14.46 9.22
N THR A 20 15.29 15.65 8.98
CA THR A 20 14.60 16.69 8.19
C THR A 20 14.43 16.33 6.73
N SER A 21 15.21 15.39 6.20
CA SER A 21 14.97 14.86 4.85
C SER A 21 13.62 14.13 4.72
N TYR A 22 13.10 13.64 5.84
CA TYR A 22 11.79 12.98 5.93
C TYR A 22 10.70 13.91 6.47
N SER A 23 10.93 14.55 7.60
CA SER A 23 9.87 15.16 8.42
C SER A 23 9.71 16.66 8.22
N LYS A 24 10.52 17.30 7.37
CA LYS A 24 10.40 18.75 7.14
C LYS A 24 9.05 19.10 6.54
N GLU A 25 8.32 19.97 7.23
CA GLU A 25 7.11 20.54 6.67
C GLU A 25 7.45 21.48 5.53
N VAL A 26 6.87 21.25 4.36
CA VAL A 26 7.07 22.08 3.16
C VAL A 26 5.77 22.83 2.87
N LEU A 27 5.86 24.15 2.79
CA LEU A 27 4.73 25.02 2.51
C LEU A 27 4.83 25.56 1.08
N ASN A 28 3.67 25.76 0.45
CA ASN A 28 3.59 26.42 -0.83
C ASN A 28 3.63 27.96 -0.66
N GLN A 29 3.55 28.71 -1.77
CA GLN A 29 3.59 30.18 -1.75
C GLN A 29 2.44 30.80 -0.94
N MET A 30 1.33 30.08 -0.77
CA MET A 30 0.15 30.53 -0.01
C MET A 30 0.22 30.13 1.47
N GLY A 31 1.34 29.57 1.94
CA GLY A 31 1.51 29.12 3.31
C GLY A 31 0.81 27.81 3.64
N LYS A 32 0.27 27.11 2.65
CA LYS A 32 -0.36 25.80 2.84
C LYS A 32 0.63 24.66 2.62
N ALA A 33 0.37 23.52 3.24
CA ALA A 33 1.22 22.35 3.11
C ALA A 33 1.34 21.89 1.65
N ASN A 34 2.57 21.72 1.18
CA ASN A 34 2.88 21.13 -0.12
C ASN A 34 3.00 19.61 0.05
N SER A 35 1.85 18.92 0.04
CA SER A 35 1.81 17.48 0.29
C SER A 35 2.55 16.68 -0.79
N ALA A 36 2.53 17.12 -2.04
CA ALA A 36 3.22 16.43 -3.13
C ALA A 36 4.72 16.33 -2.89
N THR A 37 5.36 17.45 -2.51
CA THR A 37 6.80 17.47 -2.18
C THR A 37 7.10 16.62 -0.95
N MET A 38 6.27 16.70 0.07
CA MET A 38 6.45 15.92 1.30
C MET A 38 6.27 14.42 1.04
N ILE A 39 5.34 14.02 0.19
CA ILE A 39 5.19 12.59 -0.20
C ILE A 39 6.44 12.10 -0.92
N ASN A 40 7.03 12.91 -1.79
CA ASN A 40 8.31 12.55 -2.42
C ASN A 40 9.40 12.31 -1.37
N ASN A 41 9.50 13.18 -0.38
CA ASN A 41 10.47 13.02 0.70
C ASN A 41 10.22 11.75 1.53
N ILE A 42 8.97 11.48 1.85
CA ILE A 42 8.54 10.26 2.57
C ILE A 42 8.94 9.01 1.80
N THR A 43 8.60 8.94 0.52
CA THR A 43 8.81 7.75 -0.29
C THR A 43 10.28 7.52 -0.66
N GLN A 44 11.10 8.57 -0.63
CA GLN A 44 12.53 8.49 -0.89
C GLN A 44 13.36 8.21 0.36
N PHE A 45 12.75 8.24 1.52
CA PHE A 45 13.45 8.06 2.80
C PHE A 45 13.78 6.59 3.03
N GLU A 46 15.07 6.27 3.01
CA GLU A 46 15.56 4.89 3.03
C GLU A 46 15.16 4.09 4.29
N PRO A 47 15.26 4.63 5.52
CA PRO A 47 14.81 3.90 6.71
C PRO A 47 13.34 3.50 6.69
N ARG A 48 12.49 4.32 6.07
CA ARG A 48 11.07 4.00 5.90
C ARG A 48 10.86 2.90 4.86
N LEU A 49 11.64 2.91 3.78
CA LEU A 49 11.62 1.82 2.79
C LEU A 49 12.01 0.49 3.45
N LYS A 50 13.00 0.49 4.32
CA LYS A 50 13.40 -0.70 5.05
C LYS A 50 12.26 -1.25 5.92
N LEU A 51 11.56 -0.38 6.64
CA LEU A 51 10.38 -0.78 7.42
C LEU A 51 9.32 -1.42 6.51
N LEU A 52 9.04 -0.78 5.38
CA LEU A 52 8.07 -1.29 4.41
C LEU A 52 8.46 -2.67 3.89
N MET A 53 9.72 -2.85 3.52
CA MET A 53 10.22 -4.15 3.05
C MET A 53 10.12 -5.23 4.12
N ASP A 54 10.41 -4.89 5.38
CA ASP A 54 10.25 -5.83 6.50
C ASP A 54 8.79 -6.29 6.63
N GLN A 55 7.83 -5.40 6.46
CA GLN A 55 6.40 -5.74 6.48
C GLN A 55 6.00 -6.64 5.30
N ILE A 56 6.52 -6.36 4.12
CA ILE A 56 6.26 -7.19 2.94
C ILE A 56 6.75 -8.62 3.19
N PHE A 57 7.99 -8.78 3.64
CA PHE A 57 8.56 -10.12 3.87
C PHE A 57 7.90 -10.85 5.03
N GLU A 58 7.51 -10.15 6.08
CA GLU A 58 6.74 -10.75 7.18
C GLU A 58 5.42 -11.34 6.67
N CYS A 59 4.69 -10.61 5.83
CA CYS A 59 3.46 -11.08 5.20
C CYS A 59 3.71 -12.27 4.26
N LEU A 60 4.77 -12.22 3.45
CA LEU A 60 5.10 -13.30 2.53
C LEU A 60 5.43 -14.60 3.27
N LYS A 61 6.15 -14.52 4.37
CA LYS A 61 6.45 -15.68 5.22
C LYS A 61 5.19 -16.27 5.85
N ASP A 62 4.18 -15.45 6.09
CA ASP A 62 2.85 -15.89 6.56
C ASP A 62 1.97 -16.44 5.42
N GLY A 63 2.50 -16.60 4.24
CA GLY A 63 1.77 -17.14 3.09
C GLY A 63 0.76 -16.20 2.45
N ARG A 64 0.93 -14.89 2.62
CA ARG A 64 -0.01 -13.89 2.12
C ARG A 64 0.32 -13.46 0.70
N LYS A 65 -0.71 -13.14 -0.06
CA LYS A 65 -0.62 -12.47 -1.36
C LYS A 65 -0.93 -11.00 -1.15
N ILE A 66 -0.03 -10.14 -1.62
CA ILE A 66 0.01 -8.74 -1.20
C ILE A 66 -0.18 -7.80 -2.38
N LEU A 67 -1.03 -6.79 -2.20
CA LEU A 67 -1.05 -5.60 -3.03
C LEU A 67 -0.41 -4.44 -2.26
N VAL A 68 0.68 -3.91 -2.81
CA VAL A 68 1.37 -2.73 -2.28
C VAL A 68 0.92 -1.52 -3.08
N LEU A 69 0.40 -0.50 -2.41
CA LEU A 69 -0.14 0.70 -3.04
C LEU A 69 0.69 1.93 -2.70
N SER A 70 1.06 2.68 -3.73
CA SER A 70 1.74 3.96 -3.58
C SER A 70 1.26 4.96 -4.63
N ASP A 71 1.29 6.25 -4.27
CA ASP A 71 1.02 7.34 -5.21
C ASP A 71 2.23 7.69 -6.09
N ARG A 72 3.38 7.04 -5.89
CA ARG A 72 4.61 7.36 -6.62
C ARG A 72 5.16 6.11 -7.31
N ARG A 73 5.29 6.20 -8.64
CA ARG A 73 5.89 5.12 -9.43
C ARG A 73 7.35 4.86 -9.05
N ASP A 74 8.10 5.90 -8.74
CA ASP A 74 9.49 5.75 -8.31
C ASP A 74 9.61 4.98 -6.99
N HIS A 75 8.66 5.17 -6.07
CA HIS A 75 8.58 4.38 -4.85
C HIS A 75 8.36 2.90 -5.17
N LEU A 76 7.44 2.60 -6.07
CA LEU A 76 7.19 1.23 -6.51
C LEU A 76 8.41 0.62 -7.21
N LYS A 77 9.17 1.41 -7.97
CA LYS A 77 10.43 0.97 -8.58
C LYS A 77 11.48 0.63 -7.52
N ASP A 78 11.57 1.42 -6.46
CA ASP A 78 12.48 1.14 -5.35
C ASP A 78 12.12 -0.18 -4.65
N ILE A 79 10.83 -0.42 -4.45
CA ILE A 79 10.33 -1.68 -3.88
C ILE A 79 10.63 -2.84 -4.83
N PHE A 80 10.40 -2.66 -6.12
CA PHE A 80 10.70 -3.66 -7.15
C PHE A 80 12.17 -4.04 -7.13
N TYR A 81 13.06 -3.04 -7.04
CA TYR A 81 14.49 -3.29 -6.94
C TYR A 81 14.82 -4.14 -5.71
N GLN A 82 14.27 -3.79 -4.55
CA GLN A 82 14.48 -4.57 -3.32
C GLN A 82 13.97 -6.01 -3.47
N MET A 83 12.82 -6.19 -4.11
CA MET A 83 12.31 -7.54 -4.39
C MET A 83 13.21 -8.33 -5.34
N SER A 84 13.91 -7.65 -6.26
CA SER A 84 14.81 -8.30 -7.22
C SER A 84 16.04 -8.92 -6.58
N LEU A 85 16.35 -8.58 -5.33
CA LEU A 85 17.50 -9.12 -4.60
C LEU A 85 17.24 -10.52 -4.00
N GLN A 86 16.05 -11.08 -4.19
CA GLN A 86 15.67 -12.41 -3.73
C GLN A 86 14.92 -13.17 -4.84
N GLU A 87 14.91 -14.48 -4.79
CA GLU A 87 14.30 -15.34 -5.82
C GLU A 87 13.13 -16.19 -5.30
N GLU A 88 12.88 -16.19 -3.99
CA GLU A 88 11.87 -17.04 -3.37
C GLU A 88 10.44 -16.60 -3.72
N PHE A 89 10.19 -15.29 -3.74
CA PHE A 89 8.87 -14.72 -3.96
C PHE A 89 8.80 -13.96 -5.28
N THR A 90 7.68 -14.07 -5.97
CA THR A 90 7.43 -13.39 -7.24
C THR A 90 6.80 -12.01 -7.02
N TYR A 91 7.01 -11.13 -7.97
CA TYR A 91 6.54 -9.75 -7.88
C TYR A 91 6.36 -9.15 -9.27
N GLY A 92 5.56 -8.11 -9.38
CA GLY A 92 5.34 -7.43 -10.65
C GLY A 92 4.66 -6.09 -10.47
N PHE A 93 4.75 -5.25 -11.51
CA PHE A 93 4.08 -3.97 -11.55
C PHE A 93 2.63 -4.08 -12.01
N TYR A 94 1.78 -3.23 -11.47
CA TYR A 94 0.41 -3.03 -11.89
C TYR A 94 0.17 -1.53 -12.09
N LEU A 95 0.59 -1.02 -13.24
CA LEU A 95 0.67 0.42 -13.53
C LEU A 95 -0.15 0.79 -14.77
N GLY A 96 -0.61 2.04 -14.83
CA GLY A 96 -1.26 2.57 -16.02
C GLY A 96 -0.32 2.57 -17.22
N GLY A 97 -0.87 2.24 -18.39
CA GLY A 97 -0.09 2.13 -19.64
C GLY A 97 0.50 0.76 -19.91
N MET A 98 0.43 -0.17 -18.96
CA MET A 98 0.84 -1.55 -19.20
C MET A 98 -0.21 -2.28 -20.07
N LYS A 99 0.26 -3.24 -20.87
CA LYS A 99 -0.63 -4.09 -21.67
C LYS A 99 -1.47 -4.99 -20.78
N GLN A 100 -2.68 -5.32 -21.23
CA GLN A 100 -3.58 -6.19 -20.48
C GLN A 100 -2.93 -7.54 -20.14
N SER A 101 -2.16 -8.11 -21.06
CA SER A 101 -1.43 -9.36 -20.81
C SER A 101 -0.40 -9.24 -19.69
N GLU A 102 0.27 -8.10 -19.60
CA GLU A 102 1.25 -7.84 -18.53
C GLU A 102 0.57 -7.67 -17.18
N LEU A 103 -0.57 -6.97 -17.15
CA LEU A 103 -1.38 -6.81 -15.92
C LEU A 103 -1.90 -8.15 -15.43
N GLN A 104 -2.39 -9.00 -16.34
CA GLN A 104 -2.88 -10.34 -15.99
C GLN A 104 -1.77 -11.22 -15.44
N GLU A 105 -0.57 -11.12 -16.00
CA GLU A 105 0.59 -11.85 -15.47
C GLU A 105 0.95 -11.40 -14.05
N THR A 106 0.94 -10.09 -13.79
CA THR A 106 1.21 -9.55 -12.45
C THR A 106 0.18 -10.04 -11.43
N GLU A 107 -1.07 -10.24 -11.82
CA GLU A 107 -2.11 -10.77 -10.91
C GLU A 107 -1.76 -12.15 -10.34
N THR A 108 -0.88 -12.90 -10.98
CA THR A 108 -0.43 -14.22 -10.50
C THR A 108 0.70 -14.15 -9.48
N LYS A 109 1.33 -13.00 -9.31
CA LYS A 109 2.52 -12.84 -8.47
C LYS A 109 2.19 -12.76 -6.98
N ASP A 110 3.17 -13.06 -6.15
CA ASP A 110 3.04 -12.96 -4.69
C ASP A 110 2.87 -11.51 -4.23
N VAL A 111 3.58 -10.59 -4.89
CA VAL A 111 3.54 -9.15 -4.59
C VAL A 111 3.15 -8.38 -5.84
N ILE A 112 2.07 -7.64 -5.74
CA ILE A 112 1.57 -6.75 -6.79
C ILE A 112 1.90 -5.32 -6.40
N LEU A 113 2.66 -4.61 -7.24
CA LEU A 113 3.09 -3.23 -6.98
C LEU A 113 2.26 -2.28 -7.85
N GLY A 114 1.28 -1.64 -7.26
CA GLY A 114 0.32 -0.82 -8.00
C GLY A 114 0.15 0.59 -7.43
N THR A 115 -0.32 1.48 -8.28
CA THR A 115 -0.73 2.81 -7.85
C THR A 115 -2.15 2.77 -7.27
N PHE A 116 -2.47 3.73 -6.39
CA PHE A 116 -3.84 3.88 -5.88
C PHE A 116 -4.85 4.09 -7.02
N THR A 117 -4.46 4.81 -8.06
CA THR A 117 -5.31 5.03 -9.23
C THR A 117 -5.68 3.72 -9.90
N MET A 118 -4.72 2.85 -10.16
CA MET A 118 -4.99 1.55 -10.79
C MET A 118 -5.86 0.65 -9.92
N ALA A 119 -5.64 0.66 -8.61
CA ALA A 119 -6.47 -0.12 -7.68
C ALA A 119 -7.90 0.39 -7.62
N SER A 120 -8.11 1.71 -7.79
CA SER A 120 -9.44 2.32 -7.74
C SER A 120 -10.23 2.13 -9.05
N GLU A 121 -9.56 2.07 -10.21
CA GLU A 121 -10.21 2.16 -11.53
C GLU A 121 -10.55 0.82 -12.17
N GLY A 122 -10.19 -0.31 -11.61
CA GLY A 122 -10.54 -1.57 -12.28
C GLY A 122 -9.67 -2.75 -11.93
N PHE A 123 -9.03 -2.68 -10.80
CA PHE A 123 -8.31 -3.85 -10.33
C PHE A 123 -9.29 -4.96 -9.96
N ASP A 124 -9.23 -6.06 -10.69
CA ASP A 124 -10.06 -7.25 -10.47
C ASP A 124 -9.16 -8.48 -10.53
N CYS A 125 -8.53 -8.78 -9.40
CA CYS A 125 -7.62 -9.92 -9.32
C CYS A 125 -8.41 -11.23 -9.16
N LYS A 126 -8.23 -12.14 -10.11
CA LYS A 126 -8.86 -13.46 -10.09
C LYS A 126 -8.25 -14.43 -9.08
N TYR A 127 -7.09 -14.08 -8.54
CA TYR A 127 -6.36 -14.89 -7.58
C TYR A 127 -6.58 -14.39 -6.17
N PRO A 128 -6.51 -15.26 -5.14
CA PRO A 128 -6.82 -14.88 -3.77
C PRO A 128 -5.86 -13.80 -3.23
N LEU A 129 -6.32 -12.57 -3.20
CA LEU A 129 -5.61 -11.44 -2.62
C LEU A 129 -6.15 -11.20 -1.21
N ASN A 130 -5.29 -11.20 -0.21
CA ASN A 130 -5.72 -11.12 1.17
C ASN A 130 -5.01 -10.03 1.98
N THR A 131 -4.06 -9.32 1.39
CA THR A 131 -3.29 -8.32 2.12
C THR A 131 -3.05 -7.09 1.26
N ILE A 132 -3.28 -5.93 1.86
CA ILE A 132 -2.99 -4.62 1.26
C ILE A 132 -2.00 -3.90 2.14
N ILE A 133 -0.97 -3.32 1.55
CA ILE A 133 -0.06 -2.42 2.25
C ILE A 133 -0.20 -1.03 1.66
N LEU A 134 -0.60 -0.07 2.48
CA LEU A 134 -0.65 1.34 2.11
C LEU A 134 0.75 1.92 2.29
N ALA A 135 1.52 1.92 1.22
CA ALA A 135 2.95 2.24 1.27
C ALA A 135 3.24 3.74 1.27
N SER A 136 2.34 4.55 0.75
CA SER A 136 2.44 6.02 0.80
C SER A 136 1.18 6.63 1.40
N PRO A 137 1.26 7.87 1.92
CA PRO A 137 0.09 8.53 2.50
C PRO A 137 -1.06 8.68 1.49
N LYS A 138 -2.28 8.43 1.95
CA LYS A 138 -3.50 8.60 1.16
C LYS A 138 -4.66 8.93 2.09
N THR A 139 -5.52 9.84 1.68
CA THR A 139 -6.70 10.21 2.46
C THR A 139 -7.85 9.24 2.23
N ASN A 140 -8.24 9.04 0.97
CA ASN A 140 -9.39 8.22 0.60
C ASN A 140 -8.92 6.87 0.07
N ILE A 141 -9.18 5.81 0.83
CA ILE A 141 -8.76 4.44 0.53
C ILE A 141 -9.94 3.49 0.28
N GLU A 142 -11.16 3.98 0.40
CA GLU A 142 -12.36 3.12 0.36
C GLU A 142 -12.44 2.27 -0.90
N GLN A 143 -12.24 2.88 -2.06
CA GLN A 143 -12.32 2.15 -3.33
C GLN A 143 -11.20 1.13 -3.48
N ALA A 144 -9.98 1.51 -3.11
CA ALA A 144 -8.83 0.63 -3.21
C ALA A 144 -8.96 -0.58 -2.27
N VAL A 145 -9.33 -0.33 -1.01
CA VAL A 145 -9.47 -1.40 0.00
C VAL A 145 -10.71 -2.24 -0.25
N GLY A 146 -11.84 -1.61 -0.56
CA GLY A 146 -13.11 -2.30 -0.74
C GLY A 146 -13.12 -3.28 -1.91
N ARG A 147 -12.41 -2.99 -2.99
CA ARG A 147 -12.35 -3.87 -4.16
C ARG A 147 -11.59 -5.17 -3.92
N ILE A 148 -10.65 -5.15 -3.01
CA ILE A 148 -9.73 -6.26 -2.81
C ILE A 148 -10.30 -7.27 -1.82
N LEU A 149 -11.23 -6.82 -0.99
CA LEU A 149 -11.88 -7.66 0.01
C LEU A 149 -13.14 -8.35 -0.51
N ARG A 150 -13.27 -8.48 -1.84
CA ARG A 150 -14.47 -9.04 -2.48
C ARG A 150 -14.48 -10.55 -2.57
N GLU A 151 -13.43 -11.23 -2.19
CA GLU A 151 -13.41 -12.67 -2.22
C GLU A 151 -14.49 -13.23 -1.28
N GLU A 152 -15.23 -14.24 -1.74
CA GLU A 152 -16.21 -14.93 -0.91
C GLU A 152 -15.55 -15.50 0.35
N GLU A 153 -16.15 -15.22 1.50
CA GLU A 153 -15.67 -15.65 2.81
C GLU A 153 -15.33 -17.15 2.86
N SER A 154 -16.14 -17.98 2.20
CA SER A 154 -15.94 -19.43 2.14
C SER A 154 -14.65 -19.86 1.41
N LYS A 155 -14.09 -18.99 0.57
CA LYS A 155 -12.87 -19.28 -0.21
C LYS A 155 -11.61 -18.69 0.42
N ARG A 156 -11.75 -17.91 1.47
CA ARG A 156 -10.60 -17.24 2.12
C ARG A 156 -9.88 -18.22 3.04
N LYS A 157 -8.60 -18.34 2.80
CA LYS A 157 -7.69 -19.13 3.65
C LYS A 157 -7.07 -18.29 4.76
N LYS A 158 -7.08 -16.96 4.62
CA LYS A 158 -6.49 -16.00 5.56
C LYS A 158 -7.45 -14.84 5.80
N ILE A 159 -7.44 -14.32 7.03
CA ILE A 159 -8.20 -13.11 7.35
C ILE A 159 -7.61 -11.94 6.56
N PRO A 160 -8.45 -11.14 5.87
CA PRO A 160 -7.96 -9.96 5.16
C PRO A 160 -7.21 -9.01 6.08
N LEU A 161 -6.05 -8.54 5.63
CA LEU A 161 -5.17 -7.67 6.40
C LEU A 161 -4.87 -6.40 5.62
N VAL A 162 -5.04 -5.26 6.27
CA VAL A 162 -4.56 -3.97 5.79
C VAL A 162 -3.42 -3.51 6.68
N ILE A 163 -2.26 -3.23 6.10
CA ILE A 163 -1.15 -2.61 6.81
C ILE A 163 -1.09 -1.15 6.40
N ASP A 164 -1.30 -0.27 7.37
CA ASP A 164 -1.30 1.18 7.18
C ASP A 164 -0.03 1.75 7.81
N ILE A 165 0.91 2.20 6.98
CA ILE A 165 2.10 2.91 7.44
C ILE A 165 1.73 4.39 7.52
N ALA A 166 1.45 4.85 8.72
CA ALA A 166 0.91 6.18 8.98
C ALA A 166 2.02 7.14 9.38
N ASP A 167 2.35 8.05 8.47
CA ASP A 167 3.34 9.10 8.73
C ASP A 167 2.74 10.14 9.68
N ASN A 168 3.43 10.43 10.78
CA ASN A 168 2.86 11.17 11.90
C ASN A 168 3.42 12.59 11.98
N PHE A 169 3.28 13.35 10.90
CA PHE A 169 3.63 14.77 10.87
C PHE A 169 2.79 15.52 9.83
N SER A 170 2.70 16.85 9.98
CA SER A 170 2.00 17.76 9.08
C SER A 170 0.57 17.28 8.77
N VAL A 171 0.12 17.38 7.51
CA VAL A 171 -1.22 16.96 7.06
C VAL A 171 -1.45 15.46 7.16
N PHE A 172 -0.39 14.67 7.21
CA PHE A 172 -0.48 13.20 7.21
C PHE A 172 -1.09 12.65 8.49
N SER A 173 -0.90 13.34 9.61
CA SER A 173 -1.56 12.98 10.87
C SER A 173 -3.09 13.06 10.75
N ARG A 174 -3.61 14.08 10.05
CA ARG A 174 -5.06 14.22 9.79
C ARG A 174 -5.57 13.20 8.80
N GLN A 175 -4.79 12.88 7.77
CA GLN A 175 -5.13 11.83 6.80
C GLN A 175 -5.26 10.46 7.48
N LYS A 176 -4.36 10.16 8.41
CA LYS A 176 -4.43 8.95 9.23
C LYS A 176 -5.76 8.87 9.99
N LEU A 177 -6.19 9.95 10.62
CA LEU A 177 -7.46 9.97 11.36
C LEU A 177 -8.66 9.69 10.47
N LYS A 178 -8.67 10.18 9.24
CA LYS A 178 -9.72 9.89 8.26
C LYS A 178 -9.74 8.40 7.87
N ARG A 179 -8.58 7.80 7.70
CA ARG A 179 -8.49 6.36 7.41
C ARG A 179 -8.98 5.52 8.60
N ILE A 180 -8.61 5.90 9.82
CA ILE A 180 -9.06 5.20 11.03
C ILE A 180 -10.59 5.18 11.13
N LYS A 181 -11.25 6.29 10.77
CA LYS A 181 -12.73 6.35 10.77
C LYS A 181 -13.34 5.36 9.77
N TYR A 182 -12.67 5.11 8.66
CA TYR A 182 -13.11 4.14 7.67
C TYR A 182 -12.95 2.70 8.19
N TYR A 183 -11.90 2.44 8.93
CA TYR A 183 -11.68 1.12 9.52
C TYR A 183 -12.69 0.86 10.66
#